data_72a27cca1d336e7547668e41a421c2cc
#
_entry.id   72a27cca1d336e7547668e41a421c2cc
#
_cell.length_a   1.000
_cell.length_b   1.000
_cell.length_c   1.000
_cell.angle_alpha   90.00
_cell.angle_beta   90.00
_cell.angle_gamma   90.00
#
_symmetry.space_group_name_H-M   'P 1'
#
loop_
_entity.id
_entity.type
_entity.pdbx_description
1 polymer ?
#
loop_
_entity_poly.entity_id
_entity_poly.type
_entity_poly.pdbx_seq_one_letter_code
_entity_poly.pdbx_strand_id
1 'polypeptide(L)'
;MNQVDYLRISLVDRCNFRCQYCMPEGADLTYALQQNLLTQDELLLLLHDVFIPVGFTRFRLTGGEPLIRPGVVEIVRSIAQFPETQDLSMTTNAFLLAGMAQDLYDAGLRRINISLDSLQPDVFDAIIGHHGRSRWQQVWDGIQAAYQAGFNPLKLNVVVIPGVNDQEVLDLAALSIDREWHVRFIEFMPIGNDYLFGDRGWVSSEELRQRIRDRWGLTDGQVRGNGPADVFKIPGAKGTLGFISQMSECFCDRCNRMRLSADGWLRPCLLNETGQLDLRTALRSGVPLHELRQQVRDLLELKPEINYKERDSGTTGTYSRTMSQIGG
;
A
#
# COMPACT_ATOMS: atom_id res chain seq x y z
N MET A 1 21.45 10.42 3.45
CA MET A 1 20.45 9.39 3.19
C MET A 1 19.24 9.68 4.05
N ASN A 2 18.01 9.55 3.53
CA ASN A 2 16.81 9.72 4.34
C ASN A 2 16.76 8.60 5.37
N GLN A 3 16.49 8.94 6.62
CA GLN A 3 16.31 7.96 7.69
C GLN A 3 15.14 7.04 7.35
N VAL A 4 15.35 5.73 7.39
CA VAL A 4 14.29 4.73 7.18
C VAL A 4 13.50 4.60 8.48
N ASP A 5 12.30 5.15 8.50
CA ASP A 5 11.44 5.28 9.68
C ASP A 5 10.01 4.78 9.47
N TYR A 6 9.74 4.22 8.29
CA TYR A 6 8.40 3.85 7.85
C TYR A 6 8.28 2.35 7.60
N LEU A 7 7.45 1.67 8.39
CA LEU A 7 7.17 0.24 8.26
C LEU A 7 5.78 0.01 7.66
N ARG A 8 5.74 -0.73 6.54
CA ARG A 8 4.50 -1.30 6.01
C ARG A 8 4.30 -2.68 6.62
N ILE A 9 3.15 -2.95 7.17
CA ILE A 9 2.84 -4.16 7.92
C ILE A 9 1.69 -4.88 7.24
N SER A 10 1.95 -6.05 6.70
CA SER A 10 0.91 -6.95 6.22
C SER A 10 0.28 -7.67 7.42
N LEU A 11 -1.00 -7.41 7.67
CA LEU A 11 -1.74 -8.06 8.76
C LEU A 11 -2.21 -9.46 8.40
N VAL A 12 -2.38 -9.73 7.11
CA VAL A 12 -2.89 -10.98 6.56
C VAL A 12 -2.45 -11.12 5.10
N ASP A 13 -2.19 -12.33 4.66
CA ASP A 13 -1.80 -12.66 3.28
C ASP A 13 -3.00 -12.88 2.34
N ARG A 14 -4.22 -12.96 2.89
CA ARG A 14 -5.46 -13.20 2.15
C ARG A 14 -6.16 -11.89 1.81
N CYS A 15 -6.92 -11.91 0.70
CA CYS A 15 -7.77 -10.81 0.29
C CYS A 15 -9.16 -11.34 -0.11
N ASN A 16 -10.18 -10.52 0.07
CA ASN A 16 -11.54 -10.79 -0.41
C ASN A 16 -11.76 -10.38 -1.88
N PHE A 17 -10.75 -9.76 -2.51
CA PHE A 17 -10.66 -9.48 -3.95
C PHE A 17 -9.59 -10.35 -4.62
N ARG A 18 -9.62 -10.41 -5.95
CA ARG A 18 -8.67 -11.11 -6.82
C ARG A 18 -8.19 -10.18 -7.94
N CYS A 19 -7.76 -8.96 -7.56
CA CYS A 19 -7.32 -7.98 -8.55
C CYS A 19 -6.26 -8.59 -9.48
N GLN A 20 -6.52 -8.51 -10.78
CA GLN A 20 -5.75 -9.20 -11.81
C GLN A 20 -4.26 -8.79 -11.80
N TYR A 21 -3.96 -7.56 -11.43
CA TYR A 21 -2.58 -7.06 -11.33
C TYR A 21 -1.89 -7.45 -10.01
N CYS A 22 -2.64 -7.85 -8.98
CA CYS A 22 -2.09 -8.21 -7.66
C CYS A 22 -2.02 -9.73 -7.46
N MET A 23 -3.02 -10.44 -7.93
CA MET A 23 -3.18 -11.89 -7.85
C MET A 23 -3.67 -12.42 -9.20
N PRO A 24 -2.81 -12.42 -10.23
CA PRO A 24 -3.19 -12.84 -11.58
C PRO A 24 -3.71 -14.27 -11.58
N GLU A 25 -4.54 -14.59 -12.57
CA GLU A 25 -5.06 -15.93 -12.76
C GLU A 25 -3.91 -16.92 -13.01
N GLY A 26 -3.91 -18.06 -12.32
CA GLY A 26 -2.81 -19.03 -12.37
C GLY A 26 -1.63 -18.71 -11.44
N ALA A 27 -1.63 -17.61 -10.72
CA ALA A 27 -0.61 -17.36 -9.70
C ALA A 27 -0.69 -18.41 -8.57
N ASP A 28 0.47 -18.86 -8.10
CA ASP A 28 0.54 -19.70 -6.91
C ASP A 28 0.15 -18.89 -5.67
N LEU A 29 -1.09 -19.06 -5.24
CA LEU A 29 -1.66 -18.42 -4.05
C LEU A 29 -1.52 -19.33 -2.81
N THR A 30 -0.37 -19.94 -2.63
CA THR A 30 -0.09 -20.71 -1.40
C THR A 30 -0.07 -19.74 -0.22
N TYR A 31 -1.19 -19.69 0.49
CA TYR A 31 -1.31 -18.88 1.72
C TYR A 31 -0.58 -19.55 2.88
N ALA A 32 0.00 -18.72 3.73
CA ALA A 32 0.58 -19.22 4.96
C ALA A 32 -0.49 -19.93 5.82
N LEU A 33 -0.13 -21.02 6.46
CA LEU A 33 -0.98 -21.64 7.47
C LEU A 33 -1.21 -20.62 8.59
N GLN A 34 -2.37 -20.60 9.20
CA GLN A 34 -2.71 -19.61 10.24
C GLN A 34 -1.71 -19.61 11.40
N GLN A 35 -1.18 -20.77 11.78
CA GLN A 35 -0.13 -20.92 12.78
C GLN A 35 1.21 -20.27 12.37
N ASN A 36 1.41 -20.02 11.07
CA ASN A 36 2.59 -19.37 10.53
C ASN A 36 2.42 -17.85 10.37
N LEU A 37 1.25 -17.30 10.63
CA LEU A 37 1.06 -15.86 10.71
C LEU A 37 1.52 -15.34 12.08
N LEU A 38 1.95 -14.08 12.13
CA LEU A 38 2.17 -13.38 13.39
C LEU A 38 0.84 -13.26 14.15
N THR A 39 0.85 -13.62 15.43
CA THR A 39 -0.25 -13.30 16.34
C THR A 39 -0.30 -11.80 16.59
N GLN A 40 -1.38 -11.30 17.20
CA GLN A 40 -1.45 -9.89 17.60
C GLN A 40 -0.35 -9.55 18.60
N ASP A 41 -0.12 -10.41 19.60
CA ASP A 41 0.87 -10.17 20.64
C ASP A 41 2.29 -10.18 20.08
N GLU A 42 2.63 -11.11 19.18
CA GLU A 42 3.91 -11.15 18.49
C GLU A 42 4.14 -9.90 17.64
N LEU A 43 3.11 -9.44 16.92
CA LEU A 43 3.20 -8.23 16.13
C LEU A 43 3.44 -7.01 17.02
N LEU A 44 2.66 -6.83 18.09
CA LEU A 44 2.79 -5.70 19.00
C LEU A 44 4.14 -5.73 19.73
N LEU A 45 4.61 -6.90 20.14
CA LEU A 45 5.93 -7.08 20.73
C LEU A 45 7.05 -6.65 19.75
N LEU A 46 7.01 -7.11 18.51
CA LEU A 46 7.97 -6.71 17.48
C LEU A 46 7.93 -5.19 17.23
N LEU A 47 6.75 -4.59 17.17
CA LEU A 47 6.63 -3.14 16.96
C LEU A 47 7.22 -2.36 18.13
N HIS A 48 6.81 -2.67 19.35
CA HIS A 48 7.21 -1.93 20.55
C HIS A 48 8.69 -2.19 20.92
N ASP A 49 9.11 -3.45 20.92
CA ASP A 49 10.42 -3.82 21.48
C ASP A 49 11.52 -4.00 20.43
N VAL A 50 11.18 -4.06 19.13
CA VAL A 50 12.20 -4.19 18.08
C VAL A 50 12.19 -2.97 17.15
N PHE A 51 11.08 -2.65 16.51
CA PHE A 51 11.05 -1.62 15.45
C PHE A 51 11.12 -0.20 16.00
N ILE A 52 10.35 0.14 17.04
CA ILE A 52 10.39 1.48 17.64
C ILE A 52 11.77 1.84 18.18
N PRO A 53 12.48 0.97 18.95
CA PRO A 53 13.83 1.26 19.41
C PRO A 53 14.90 1.36 18.31
N VAL A 54 14.60 0.87 17.12
CA VAL A 54 15.49 1.02 15.94
C VAL A 54 15.18 2.30 15.15
N GLY A 55 14.08 2.99 15.47
CA GLY A 55 13.73 4.31 14.88
C GLY A 55 12.50 4.32 13.98
N PHE A 56 11.73 3.24 13.91
CA PHE A 56 10.46 3.26 13.18
C PHE A 56 9.39 3.96 14.00
N THR A 57 8.79 5.00 13.42
CA THR A 57 7.74 5.80 14.06
C THR A 57 6.49 5.95 13.20
N ARG A 58 6.53 5.44 11.98
CA ARG A 58 5.44 5.52 11.01
C ARG A 58 5.03 4.13 10.56
N PHE A 59 3.74 3.82 10.73
CA PHE A 59 3.21 2.49 10.45
C PHE A 59 2.09 2.56 9.43
N ARG A 60 2.13 1.64 8.46
CA ARG A 60 1.02 1.45 7.52
C ARG A 60 0.55 0.01 7.55
N LEU A 61 -0.68 -0.15 7.99
CA LEU A 61 -1.35 -1.43 7.96
C LEU A 61 -1.85 -1.74 6.55
N THR A 62 -1.56 -2.94 6.10
CA THR A 62 -1.89 -3.45 4.77
C THR A 62 -2.03 -4.98 4.88
N GLY A 63 -1.90 -5.70 3.79
CA GLY A 63 -1.97 -7.16 3.73
C GLY A 63 -2.38 -7.57 2.34
N GLY A 64 -3.11 -8.68 2.22
CA GLY A 64 -4.08 -8.81 1.18
C GLY A 64 -5.16 -7.74 1.41
N GLU A 65 -6.10 -8.01 2.31
CA GLU A 65 -7.02 -6.97 2.80
C GLU A 65 -6.98 -6.91 4.33
N PRO A 66 -6.51 -5.79 4.94
CA PRO A 66 -6.34 -5.72 6.39
C PRO A 66 -7.67 -5.83 7.16
N LEU A 67 -8.79 -5.40 6.58
CA LEU A 67 -10.09 -5.43 7.25
C LEU A 67 -10.68 -6.83 7.45
N ILE A 68 -10.13 -7.86 6.79
CA ILE A 68 -10.52 -9.25 7.07
C ILE A 68 -9.75 -9.87 8.24
N ARG A 69 -8.72 -9.18 8.77
CA ARG A 69 -7.97 -9.65 9.94
C ARG A 69 -8.86 -9.56 11.18
N PRO A 70 -9.15 -10.68 11.88
CA PRO A 70 -9.84 -10.62 13.17
C PRO A 70 -9.09 -9.73 14.15
N GLY A 71 -9.81 -8.88 14.89
CA GLY A 71 -9.21 -7.96 15.86
C GLY A 71 -8.48 -6.76 15.28
N VAL A 72 -8.67 -6.42 13.99
CA VAL A 72 -7.95 -5.30 13.35
C VAL A 72 -8.15 -3.95 14.06
N VAL A 73 -9.34 -3.69 14.62
CA VAL A 73 -9.61 -2.45 15.39
C VAL A 73 -8.77 -2.40 16.65
N GLU A 74 -8.60 -3.53 17.35
CA GLU A 74 -7.78 -3.64 18.56
C GLU A 74 -6.28 -3.48 18.23
N ILE A 75 -5.82 -4.04 17.11
CA ILE A 75 -4.45 -3.84 16.60
C ILE A 75 -4.21 -2.36 16.34
N VAL A 76 -5.14 -1.66 15.66
CA VAL A 76 -5.06 -0.22 15.43
C VAL A 76 -4.97 0.54 16.75
N ARG A 77 -5.86 0.23 17.72
CA ARG A 77 -5.90 0.89 19.02
C ARG A 77 -4.58 0.73 19.78
N SER A 78 -4.04 -0.48 19.81
CA SER A 78 -2.77 -0.77 20.48
C SER A 78 -1.61 0.00 19.86
N ILE A 79 -1.48 0.02 18.53
CA ILE A 79 -0.39 0.74 17.85
C ILE A 79 -0.55 2.27 18.04
N ALA A 80 -1.79 2.78 18.01
CA ALA A 80 -2.05 4.19 18.22
C ALA A 80 -1.71 4.68 19.64
N GLN A 81 -1.64 3.77 20.62
CA GLN A 81 -1.26 4.07 22.01
C GLN A 81 0.25 4.12 22.25
N PHE A 82 1.07 3.64 21.31
CA PHE A 82 2.53 3.79 21.44
C PHE A 82 2.91 5.28 21.34
N PRO A 83 3.57 5.86 22.36
CA PRO A 83 3.91 7.30 22.36
C PRO A 83 4.78 7.72 21.16
N GLU A 84 5.58 6.79 20.64
CA GLU A 84 6.48 7.01 19.52
C GLU A 84 5.79 6.97 18.15
N THR A 85 4.52 6.53 18.09
CA THR A 85 3.76 6.47 16.84
C THR A 85 3.43 7.86 16.33
N GLN A 86 4.19 8.35 15.36
CA GLN A 86 3.97 9.66 14.73
C GLN A 86 2.92 9.61 13.63
N ASP A 87 2.77 8.47 12.96
CA ASP A 87 1.83 8.30 11.85
C ASP A 87 1.34 6.85 11.77
N LEU A 88 0.03 6.68 11.89
CA LEU A 88 -0.65 5.40 11.68
C LEU A 88 -1.62 5.54 10.52
N SER A 89 -1.45 4.67 9.52
CA SER A 89 -2.26 4.68 8.31
C SER A 89 -2.62 3.26 7.87
N MET A 90 -3.68 3.13 7.07
CA MET A 90 -4.12 1.86 6.49
C MET A 90 -4.31 1.98 4.99
N THR A 91 -4.06 0.89 4.25
CA THR A 91 -4.46 0.73 2.86
C THR A 91 -5.48 -0.39 2.77
N THR A 92 -6.64 -0.14 2.17
CA THR A 92 -7.76 -1.09 2.09
C THR A 92 -8.47 -0.98 0.75
N ASN A 93 -9.15 -2.05 0.34
CA ASN A 93 -10.09 -2.04 -0.78
C ASN A 93 -11.48 -1.48 -0.42
N ALA A 94 -11.68 -1.08 0.83
CA ALA A 94 -12.89 -0.47 1.38
C ALA A 94 -14.18 -1.32 1.34
N PHE A 95 -14.17 -2.55 0.85
CA PHE A 95 -15.36 -3.39 0.76
C PHE A 95 -16.07 -3.61 2.11
N LEU A 96 -15.30 -3.73 3.19
CA LEU A 96 -15.80 -3.90 4.56
C LEU A 96 -15.83 -2.59 5.35
N LEU A 97 -15.35 -1.50 4.78
CA LEU A 97 -15.06 -0.27 5.52
C LEU A 97 -16.30 0.44 6.01
N ALA A 98 -17.44 0.34 5.31
CA ALA A 98 -18.69 1.00 5.74
C ALA A 98 -19.12 0.61 7.17
N GLY A 99 -18.90 -0.64 7.56
CA GLY A 99 -19.22 -1.13 8.90
C GLY A 99 -18.13 -0.91 9.95
N MET A 100 -16.96 -0.38 9.58
CA MET A 100 -15.79 -0.31 10.46
C MET A 100 -15.14 1.08 10.52
N ALA A 101 -15.53 2.01 9.66
CA ALA A 101 -14.84 3.29 9.50
C ALA A 101 -14.79 4.09 10.78
N GLN A 102 -15.91 4.20 11.51
CA GLN A 102 -15.98 4.93 12.78
C GLN A 102 -15.11 4.26 13.85
N ASP A 103 -15.23 2.94 14.02
CA ASP A 103 -14.46 2.20 15.03
C ASP A 103 -12.94 2.31 14.80
N LEU A 104 -12.50 2.28 13.54
CA LEU A 104 -11.09 2.48 13.18
C LEU A 104 -10.62 3.91 13.49
N TYR A 105 -11.47 4.91 13.21
CA TYR A 105 -11.16 6.29 13.52
C TYR A 105 -11.06 6.52 15.03
N ASP A 106 -12.01 5.99 15.80
CA ASP A 106 -12.04 6.07 17.27
C ASP A 106 -10.89 5.29 17.92
N ALA A 107 -10.44 4.20 17.27
CA ALA A 107 -9.26 3.44 17.68
C ALA A 107 -7.93 4.19 17.46
N GLY A 108 -7.94 5.34 16.76
CA GLY A 108 -6.75 6.17 16.56
C GLY A 108 -6.18 6.15 15.15
N LEU A 109 -6.78 5.43 14.19
CA LEU A 109 -6.40 5.54 12.78
C LEU A 109 -6.77 6.93 12.26
N ARG A 110 -5.82 7.64 11.66
CA ARG A 110 -6.07 9.02 11.17
C ARG A 110 -5.96 9.17 9.67
N ARG A 111 -5.36 8.21 9.01
CA ARG A 111 -5.14 8.25 7.56
C ARG A 111 -5.52 6.93 6.92
N ILE A 112 -6.27 7.03 5.84
CA ILE A 112 -6.70 5.87 5.06
C ILE A 112 -6.39 6.08 3.58
N ASN A 113 -5.90 5.02 2.94
CA ASN A 113 -5.75 4.95 1.49
C ASN A 113 -6.71 3.88 0.99
N ILE A 114 -7.54 4.23 0.05
CA ILE A 114 -8.53 3.32 -0.52
C ILE A 114 -8.16 3.06 -1.97
N SER A 115 -8.16 1.79 -2.36
CA SER A 115 -7.96 1.39 -3.75
C SER A 115 -9.29 1.50 -4.50
N LEU A 116 -9.31 2.34 -5.55
CA LEU A 116 -10.47 2.55 -6.41
C LEU A 116 -9.98 2.74 -7.85
N ASP A 117 -9.89 1.65 -8.61
CA ASP A 117 -9.26 1.67 -9.92
C ASP A 117 -10.20 2.12 -11.05
N SER A 118 -11.52 2.17 -10.81
CA SER A 118 -12.51 2.62 -11.80
C SER A 118 -13.76 3.20 -11.14
N LEU A 119 -14.41 4.15 -11.82
CA LEU A 119 -15.73 4.67 -11.48
C LEU A 119 -16.86 3.89 -12.17
N GLN A 120 -16.54 3.07 -13.15
CA GLN A 120 -17.48 2.23 -13.87
C GLN A 120 -17.58 0.86 -13.19
N PRO A 121 -18.77 0.43 -12.72
CA PRO A 121 -18.92 -0.84 -11.99
C PRO A 121 -18.40 -2.04 -12.75
N ASP A 122 -18.68 -2.15 -14.04
CA ASP A 122 -18.27 -3.30 -14.86
C ASP A 122 -16.74 -3.36 -15.05
N VAL A 123 -16.10 -2.21 -15.25
CA VAL A 123 -14.63 -2.10 -15.35
C VAL A 123 -13.98 -2.41 -14.00
N PHE A 124 -14.54 -1.86 -12.91
CA PHE A 124 -14.09 -2.14 -11.56
C PHE A 124 -14.14 -3.64 -11.24
N ASP A 125 -15.30 -4.28 -11.48
CA ASP A 125 -15.49 -5.71 -11.20
C ASP A 125 -14.56 -6.58 -12.05
N ALA A 126 -14.33 -6.23 -13.30
CA ALA A 126 -13.34 -6.91 -14.15
C ALA A 126 -11.93 -6.80 -13.58
N ILE A 127 -11.50 -5.61 -13.11
CA ILE A 127 -10.16 -5.41 -12.52
C ILE A 127 -10.01 -6.25 -11.24
N ILE A 128 -11.02 -6.27 -10.37
CA ILE A 128 -10.96 -7.04 -9.10
C ILE A 128 -11.21 -8.54 -9.28
N GLY A 129 -11.34 -9.02 -10.52
CA GLY A 129 -11.56 -10.44 -10.83
C GLY A 129 -12.87 -10.97 -10.26
N HIS A 130 -13.92 -10.15 -10.29
CA HIS A 130 -15.24 -10.51 -9.76
C HIS A 130 -16.26 -10.71 -10.88
N HIS A 131 -16.98 -11.83 -10.80
CA HIS A 131 -18.08 -12.15 -11.70
C HIS A 131 -19.35 -12.35 -10.87
N GLY A 132 -20.37 -11.52 -11.07
CA GLY A 132 -21.63 -11.60 -10.33
C GLY A 132 -22.19 -10.21 -10.01
N ARG A 133 -22.90 -10.08 -8.89
CA ARG A 133 -23.42 -8.78 -8.46
C ARG A 133 -22.26 -7.84 -8.15
N SER A 134 -22.25 -6.66 -8.78
CA SER A 134 -21.18 -5.69 -8.62
C SER A 134 -20.86 -5.36 -7.16
N ARG A 135 -19.57 -5.27 -6.86
CA ARG A 135 -19.05 -4.87 -5.54
C ARG A 135 -18.74 -3.38 -5.46
N TRP A 136 -18.84 -2.67 -6.57
CA TRP A 136 -18.49 -1.25 -6.67
C TRP A 136 -19.26 -0.39 -5.65
N GLN A 137 -20.58 -0.59 -5.51
CA GLN A 137 -21.41 0.20 -4.60
C GLN A 137 -20.97 0.04 -3.13
N GLN A 138 -20.60 -1.17 -2.69
CA GLN A 138 -20.12 -1.41 -1.32
C GLN A 138 -18.77 -0.70 -1.05
N VAL A 139 -17.89 -0.68 -2.05
CA VAL A 139 -16.63 0.08 -1.96
C VAL A 139 -16.91 1.58 -1.88
N TRP A 140 -17.82 2.09 -2.71
CA TRP A 140 -18.22 3.50 -2.68
C TRP A 140 -18.85 3.90 -1.34
N ASP A 141 -19.71 3.05 -0.78
CA ASP A 141 -20.30 3.24 0.55
C ASP A 141 -19.20 3.27 1.63
N GLY A 142 -18.20 2.41 1.52
CA GLY A 142 -17.02 2.41 2.39
C GLY A 142 -16.22 3.71 2.30
N ILE A 143 -16.05 4.27 1.10
CA ILE A 143 -15.41 5.59 0.88
C ILE A 143 -16.21 6.70 1.58
N GLN A 144 -17.54 6.71 1.40
CA GLN A 144 -18.40 7.72 2.03
C GLN A 144 -18.37 7.60 3.57
N ALA A 145 -18.43 6.38 4.10
CA ALA A 145 -18.33 6.15 5.54
C ALA A 145 -16.99 6.62 6.13
N ALA A 146 -15.88 6.39 5.43
CA ALA A 146 -14.58 6.90 5.83
C ALA A 146 -14.55 8.44 5.87
N TYR A 147 -15.11 9.08 4.85
CA TYR A 147 -15.20 10.55 4.83
C TYR A 147 -16.05 11.08 5.98
N GLN A 148 -17.20 10.46 6.25
CA GLN A 148 -18.10 10.83 7.36
C GLN A 148 -17.46 10.59 8.74
N ALA A 149 -16.66 9.53 8.89
CA ALA A 149 -15.92 9.26 10.12
C ALA A 149 -14.79 10.27 10.40
N GLY A 150 -14.45 11.14 9.43
CA GLY A 150 -13.47 12.20 9.60
C GLY A 150 -12.07 11.91 9.04
N PHE A 151 -11.91 10.88 8.22
CA PHE A 151 -10.66 10.64 7.50
C PHE A 151 -10.44 11.73 6.44
N ASN A 152 -9.60 12.74 6.77
CA ASN A 152 -9.30 13.87 5.89
C ASN A 152 -7.79 14.22 5.92
N PRO A 153 -7.10 14.35 4.76
CA PRO A 153 -7.61 14.04 3.42
C PRO A 153 -7.80 12.53 3.22
N LEU A 154 -8.93 12.16 2.61
CA LEU A 154 -9.15 10.80 2.13
C LEU A 154 -8.31 10.57 0.88
N LYS A 155 -7.56 9.47 0.83
CA LYS A 155 -6.65 9.16 -0.28
C LYS A 155 -7.18 8.01 -1.11
N LEU A 156 -7.43 8.26 -2.40
CA LEU A 156 -7.80 7.24 -3.38
C LEU A 156 -6.55 6.84 -4.19
N ASN A 157 -6.28 5.56 -4.29
CA ASN A 157 -5.24 4.99 -5.13
C ASN A 157 -5.89 4.41 -6.39
N VAL A 158 -5.34 4.73 -7.52
CA VAL A 158 -5.75 4.25 -8.84
C VAL A 158 -4.53 3.65 -9.52
N VAL A 159 -4.50 2.36 -9.75
CA VAL A 159 -3.53 1.74 -10.65
C VAL A 159 -4.03 1.95 -12.06
N VAL A 160 -3.27 2.68 -12.89
CA VAL A 160 -3.68 2.96 -14.27
C VAL A 160 -3.21 1.85 -15.19
N ILE A 161 -4.16 1.15 -15.80
CA ILE A 161 -3.92 0.00 -16.67
C ILE A 161 -4.29 0.39 -18.10
N PRO A 162 -3.31 0.41 -19.04
CA PRO A 162 -3.55 0.79 -20.44
C PRO A 162 -4.67 -0.03 -21.09
N GLY A 163 -5.62 0.67 -21.74
CA GLY A 163 -6.75 0.06 -22.44
C GLY A 163 -7.79 -0.60 -21.53
N VAL A 164 -7.74 -0.35 -20.21
CA VAL A 164 -8.74 -0.85 -19.23
C VAL A 164 -9.42 0.32 -18.54
N ASN A 165 -8.68 1.12 -17.77
CA ASN A 165 -9.21 2.26 -17.01
C ASN A 165 -8.49 3.59 -17.31
N ASP A 166 -7.54 3.62 -18.22
CA ASP A 166 -6.77 4.82 -18.57
C ASP A 166 -7.64 5.91 -19.22
N GLN A 167 -8.82 5.56 -19.75
CA GLN A 167 -9.79 6.52 -20.27
C GLN A 167 -10.53 7.26 -19.14
N GLU A 168 -10.59 6.71 -17.93
CA GLU A 168 -11.28 7.30 -16.77
C GLU A 168 -10.41 8.31 -15.99
N VAL A 169 -9.16 8.52 -16.39
CA VAL A 169 -8.19 9.36 -15.64
C VAL A 169 -8.72 10.76 -15.35
N LEU A 170 -9.41 11.39 -16.31
CA LEU A 170 -9.99 12.71 -16.10
C LEU A 170 -11.17 12.67 -15.11
N ASP A 171 -12.05 11.69 -15.21
CA ASP A 171 -13.20 11.55 -14.30
C ASP A 171 -12.74 11.23 -12.87
N LEU A 172 -11.73 10.38 -12.72
CA LEU A 172 -11.09 10.08 -11.44
C LEU A 172 -10.40 11.32 -10.86
N ALA A 173 -9.67 12.10 -11.69
CA ALA A 173 -9.05 13.34 -11.26
C ALA A 173 -10.07 14.38 -10.80
N ALA A 174 -11.24 14.45 -11.45
CA ALA A 174 -12.33 15.37 -11.12
C ALA A 174 -12.87 15.15 -9.69
N LEU A 175 -12.71 13.97 -9.09
CA LEU A 175 -13.06 13.72 -7.69
C LEU A 175 -12.35 14.66 -6.71
N SER A 176 -11.19 15.21 -7.10
CA SER A 176 -10.43 16.17 -6.29
C SER A 176 -10.96 17.61 -6.39
N ILE A 177 -11.84 17.93 -7.36
CA ILE A 177 -12.27 19.30 -7.61
C ILE A 177 -13.19 19.78 -6.47
N ASP A 178 -14.24 19.04 -6.17
CA ASP A 178 -15.26 19.45 -5.20
C ASP A 178 -15.09 18.82 -3.80
N ARG A 179 -14.13 17.93 -3.63
CA ARG A 179 -13.85 17.22 -2.38
C ARG A 179 -12.38 17.40 -1.96
N GLU A 180 -12.14 17.41 -0.66
CA GLU A 180 -10.78 17.42 -0.10
C GLU A 180 -10.10 16.05 -0.23
N TRP A 181 -10.29 15.37 -1.35
CA TRP A 181 -9.74 14.05 -1.61
C TRP A 181 -8.41 14.16 -2.32
N HIS A 182 -7.52 13.25 -2.00
CA HIS A 182 -6.23 13.11 -2.66
C HIS A 182 -6.26 11.90 -3.59
N VAL A 183 -6.47 12.12 -4.88
CA VAL A 183 -6.49 11.06 -5.90
C VAL A 183 -5.06 10.78 -6.37
N ARG A 184 -4.61 9.53 -6.28
CA ARG A 184 -3.24 9.13 -6.65
C ARG A 184 -3.25 8.13 -7.78
N PHE A 185 -2.67 8.52 -8.88
CA PHE A 185 -2.41 7.66 -10.01
C PHE A 185 -1.08 6.93 -9.82
N ILE A 186 -1.10 5.62 -9.97
CA ILE A 186 0.04 4.73 -9.79
C ILE A 186 0.33 4.07 -11.12
N GLU A 187 1.55 4.19 -11.61
CA GLU A 187 1.97 3.44 -12.78
C GLU A 187 1.85 1.95 -12.52
N PHE A 188 1.28 1.23 -13.47
CA PHE A 188 1.18 -0.21 -13.41
C PHE A 188 2.58 -0.83 -13.35
N MET A 189 2.81 -1.67 -12.35
CA MET A 189 4.06 -2.40 -12.17
C MET A 189 3.84 -3.88 -12.51
N PRO A 190 4.57 -4.44 -13.48
CA PRO A 190 4.49 -5.86 -13.82
C PRO A 190 5.19 -6.70 -12.74
N ILE A 191 4.49 -6.95 -11.63
CA ILE A 191 4.95 -7.81 -10.54
C ILE A 191 4.15 -9.10 -10.57
N GLY A 192 4.80 -10.24 -10.72
CA GLY A 192 4.17 -11.55 -10.87
C GLY A 192 4.08 -11.99 -12.33
N ASN A 193 3.23 -12.97 -12.63
CA ASN A 193 3.09 -13.47 -14.00
C ASN A 193 2.42 -12.42 -14.91
N ASP A 194 3.16 -11.96 -15.89
CA ASP A 194 2.86 -10.85 -16.81
C ASP A 194 1.70 -11.06 -17.77
N TYR A 195 1.00 -12.19 -17.74
CA TYR A 195 0.18 -12.68 -18.85
C TYR A 195 -1.09 -11.86 -19.16
N LEU A 196 -1.61 -11.06 -18.23
CA LEU A 196 -2.86 -10.32 -18.49
C LEU A 196 -2.65 -8.89 -18.99
N PHE A 197 -1.54 -8.25 -18.59
CA PHE A 197 -1.28 -6.85 -18.91
C PHE A 197 0.15 -6.59 -19.42
N GLY A 198 1.04 -7.59 -19.41
CA GLY A 198 2.47 -7.46 -19.68
C GLY A 198 2.81 -6.82 -21.03
N ASP A 199 2.08 -7.19 -22.08
CA ASP A 199 2.29 -6.64 -23.42
C ASP A 199 1.72 -5.22 -23.61
N ARG A 200 0.92 -4.71 -22.66
CA ARG A 200 0.28 -3.39 -22.76
C ARG A 200 1.17 -2.25 -22.29
N GLY A 201 2.28 -2.57 -21.61
CA GLY A 201 3.15 -1.55 -21.01
C GLY A 201 2.49 -0.81 -19.84
N TRP A 202 2.86 0.44 -19.67
CA TRP A 202 2.27 1.34 -18.66
C TRP A 202 2.02 2.72 -19.26
N VAL A 203 1.06 3.45 -18.70
CA VAL A 203 0.86 4.87 -18.99
C VAL A 203 1.76 5.66 -18.05
N SER A 204 2.66 6.49 -18.57
CA SER A 204 3.60 7.25 -17.75
C SER A 204 2.89 8.34 -16.94
N SER A 205 3.42 8.63 -15.76
CA SER A 205 2.91 9.73 -14.92
C SER A 205 2.94 11.08 -15.65
N GLU A 206 3.94 11.33 -16.52
CA GLU A 206 3.98 12.54 -17.32
C GLU A 206 2.84 12.63 -18.34
N GLU A 207 2.51 11.54 -19.02
CA GLU A 207 1.37 11.50 -19.92
C GLU A 207 0.05 11.79 -19.18
N LEU A 208 -0.13 11.21 -17.98
CA LEU A 208 -1.31 11.48 -17.16
C LEU A 208 -1.36 12.94 -16.72
N ARG A 209 -0.21 13.50 -16.28
CA ARG A 209 -0.10 14.93 -15.94
C ARG A 209 -0.45 15.81 -17.13
N GLN A 210 0.02 15.46 -18.35
CA GLN A 210 -0.27 16.24 -19.54
C GLN A 210 -1.76 16.22 -19.89
N ARG A 211 -2.43 15.06 -19.89
CA ARG A 211 -3.88 14.94 -20.11
C ARG A 211 -4.69 15.83 -19.15
N ILE A 212 -4.32 15.86 -17.86
CA ILE A 212 -5.00 16.66 -16.84
C ILE A 212 -4.69 18.15 -17.02
N ARG A 213 -3.43 18.51 -17.34
CA ARG A 213 -2.98 19.87 -17.61
C ARG A 213 -3.74 20.50 -18.79
N ASP A 214 -3.93 19.74 -19.85
CA ASP A 214 -4.64 20.19 -21.05
C ASP A 214 -6.13 20.47 -20.77
N ARG A 215 -6.70 19.74 -19.80
CA ARG A 215 -8.13 19.85 -19.46
C ARG A 215 -8.43 20.98 -18.47
N TRP A 216 -7.59 21.16 -17.44
CA TRP A 216 -7.88 22.09 -16.33
C TRP A 216 -6.69 22.95 -15.90
N GLY A 217 -5.51 22.73 -16.42
CA GLY A 217 -4.28 23.23 -15.81
C GLY A 217 -3.84 22.35 -14.63
N LEU A 218 -2.57 22.49 -14.26
CA LEU A 218 -1.97 21.75 -13.16
C LEU A 218 -0.87 22.60 -12.52
N THR A 219 -0.91 22.75 -11.20
CA THR A 219 0.08 23.47 -10.39
C THR A 219 0.64 22.56 -9.32
N ASP A 220 1.76 22.93 -8.71
CA ASP A 220 2.31 22.21 -7.56
C ASP A 220 1.31 22.18 -6.41
N GLY A 221 1.26 21.07 -5.71
CA GLY A 221 0.36 20.83 -4.59
C GLY A 221 1.09 20.27 -3.38
N GLN A 222 0.40 20.23 -2.26
CA GLN A 222 0.89 19.61 -1.03
C GLN A 222 -0.20 18.76 -0.38
N VAL A 223 0.20 17.65 0.23
CA VAL A 223 -0.70 16.79 1.01
C VAL A 223 0.03 16.23 2.23
N ARG A 224 -0.66 16.14 3.34
CA ARG A 224 -0.11 15.55 4.56
C ARG A 224 0.22 14.06 4.34
N GLY A 225 1.44 13.67 4.73
CA GLY A 225 1.91 12.27 4.80
C GLY A 225 3.21 12.03 4.03
N ASN A 226 3.78 10.85 4.22
CA ASN A 226 5.08 10.42 3.68
C ASN A 226 4.88 9.38 2.57
N GLY A 227 4.28 9.78 1.46
CA GLY A 227 4.15 8.94 0.27
C GLY A 227 5.22 9.27 -0.76
N PRO A 228 5.48 8.39 -1.73
CA PRO A 228 6.41 8.64 -2.83
C PRO A 228 5.78 9.49 -3.96
N ALA A 229 4.52 9.87 -3.83
CA ALA A 229 3.81 10.59 -4.89
C ALA A 229 4.30 12.02 -5.01
N ASP A 230 4.57 12.46 -6.22
CA ASP A 230 4.66 13.88 -6.55
C ASP A 230 3.25 14.48 -6.56
N VAL A 231 3.07 15.62 -5.90
CA VAL A 231 1.75 16.16 -5.59
C VAL A 231 1.49 17.42 -6.38
N PHE A 232 0.33 17.44 -7.04
CA PHE A 232 -0.16 18.55 -7.84
C PHE A 232 -1.59 18.93 -7.45
N LYS A 233 -2.06 20.05 -8.00
CA LYS A 233 -3.40 20.56 -7.77
C LYS A 233 -3.99 21.14 -9.05
N ILE A 234 -5.24 20.82 -9.32
CA ILE A 234 -6.03 21.52 -10.32
C ILE A 234 -6.37 22.91 -9.76
N PRO A 235 -6.17 24.01 -10.51
CA PRO A 235 -6.52 25.35 -10.04
C PRO A 235 -7.96 25.43 -9.56
N GLY A 236 -8.17 25.94 -8.34
CA GLY A 236 -9.49 26.03 -7.71
C GLY A 236 -10.03 24.76 -7.07
N ALA A 237 -9.39 23.60 -7.25
CA ALA A 237 -9.83 22.35 -6.63
C ALA A 237 -9.67 22.39 -5.10
N LYS A 238 -10.51 21.68 -4.36
CA LYS A 238 -10.40 21.52 -2.90
C LYS A 238 -9.33 20.49 -2.53
N GLY A 239 -9.27 19.38 -3.26
CA GLY A 239 -8.32 18.29 -3.08
C GLY A 239 -7.06 18.43 -3.91
N THR A 240 -6.33 17.34 -4.03
CA THR A 240 -5.03 17.27 -4.72
C THR A 240 -4.90 16.00 -5.54
N LEU A 241 -3.96 16.00 -6.48
CA LEU A 241 -3.59 14.84 -7.29
C LEU A 241 -2.19 14.40 -6.90
N GLY A 242 -1.94 13.10 -6.96
CA GLY A 242 -0.62 12.52 -6.73
C GLY A 242 -0.24 11.57 -7.87
N PHE A 243 1.04 11.49 -8.17
CA PHE A 243 1.55 10.58 -9.19
C PHE A 243 2.69 9.74 -8.59
N ILE A 244 2.62 8.43 -8.77
CA ILE A 244 3.63 7.47 -8.29
C ILE A 244 4.27 6.83 -9.51
N SER A 245 5.44 7.35 -9.87
CA SER A 245 6.16 7.06 -11.10
C SER A 245 7.22 5.97 -10.89
N GLN A 246 6.80 4.77 -10.43
CA GLN A 246 7.77 3.70 -10.12
C GLN A 246 8.50 3.18 -11.37
N MET A 247 7.84 3.22 -12.52
CA MET A 247 8.40 2.70 -13.78
C MET A 247 9.17 3.78 -14.54
N SER A 248 8.60 4.99 -14.68
CA SER A 248 9.22 6.07 -15.45
C SER A 248 10.23 6.91 -14.66
N GLU A 249 9.99 7.15 -13.36
CA GLU A 249 10.82 8.01 -12.51
C GLU A 249 11.04 7.35 -11.14
N CYS A 250 12.01 6.45 -11.03
CA CYS A 250 12.27 5.72 -9.79
C CYS A 250 12.67 6.64 -8.63
N PHE A 251 12.04 6.44 -7.48
CA PHE A 251 12.25 7.21 -6.24
C PHE A 251 13.04 6.41 -5.17
N CYS A 252 13.84 5.40 -5.58
CA CYS A 252 14.58 4.53 -4.65
C CYS A 252 15.51 5.29 -3.72
N ASP A 253 16.14 6.36 -4.18
CA ASP A 253 17.07 7.18 -3.40
C ASP A 253 16.39 7.93 -2.23
N ARG A 254 15.08 8.14 -2.33
CA ARG A 254 14.24 8.80 -1.32
C ARG A 254 13.39 7.81 -0.53
N CYS A 255 13.59 6.50 -0.72
CA CYS A 255 12.74 5.47 -0.12
C CYS A 255 13.09 5.23 1.35
N ASN A 256 12.21 5.64 2.25
CA ASN A 256 12.32 5.46 3.70
C ASN A 256 11.53 4.26 4.24
N ARG A 257 11.18 3.27 3.41
CA ARG A 257 10.20 2.22 3.77
C ARG A 257 10.83 0.84 3.88
N MET A 258 10.35 0.07 4.85
CA MET A 258 10.51 -1.38 4.92
C MET A 258 9.16 -2.08 4.99
N ARG A 259 9.13 -3.38 4.83
CA ARG A 259 7.91 -4.20 4.81
C ARG A 259 8.05 -5.38 5.75
N LEU A 260 7.04 -5.58 6.59
CA LEU A 260 6.85 -6.78 7.40
C LEU A 260 5.67 -7.55 6.82
N SER A 261 5.93 -8.77 6.36
CA SER A 261 4.87 -9.65 5.85
C SER A 261 4.06 -10.27 6.99
N ALA A 262 2.87 -10.78 6.68
CA ALA A 262 1.99 -11.38 7.67
C ALA A 262 2.59 -12.61 8.37
N ASP A 263 3.49 -13.31 7.70
CA ASP A 263 4.25 -14.46 8.21
C ASP A 263 5.61 -14.08 8.84
N GLY A 264 5.85 -12.78 9.08
CA GLY A 264 6.96 -12.28 9.88
C GLY A 264 8.28 -12.05 9.16
N TRP A 265 8.29 -12.04 7.81
CA TRP A 265 9.48 -11.68 7.06
C TRP A 265 9.63 -10.17 6.93
N LEU A 266 10.74 -9.62 7.37
CA LEU A 266 11.13 -8.23 7.14
C LEU A 266 11.89 -8.11 5.82
N ARG A 267 11.42 -7.20 4.94
CA ARG A 267 11.96 -6.96 3.59
C ARG A 267 12.36 -5.51 3.41
N PRO A 268 13.53 -5.22 2.83
CA PRO A 268 13.99 -3.85 2.58
C PRO A 268 13.26 -3.20 1.39
N CYS A 269 12.79 -4.00 0.40
CA CYS A 269 12.18 -3.52 -0.83
C CYS A 269 10.97 -4.35 -1.23
N LEU A 270 10.10 -3.80 -2.07
CA LEU A 270 9.00 -4.51 -2.72
C LEU A 270 9.52 -5.42 -3.84
N LEU A 271 10.45 -4.89 -4.61
CA LEU A 271 10.96 -5.48 -5.86
C LEU A 271 12.21 -6.36 -5.64
N ASN A 272 12.66 -6.54 -4.40
CA ASN A 272 13.87 -7.30 -4.11
C ASN A 272 13.61 -8.33 -3.02
N GLU A 273 13.95 -9.59 -3.32
CA GLU A 273 13.87 -10.71 -2.38
C GLU A 273 15.17 -10.96 -1.61
N THR A 274 16.23 -10.21 -1.92
CA THR A 274 17.53 -10.33 -1.24
C THR A 274 17.49 -9.61 0.12
N GLY A 275 18.19 -10.15 1.12
CA GLY A 275 18.33 -9.49 2.41
C GLY A 275 17.03 -9.48 3.23
N GLN A 276 16.35 -10.62 3.33
CA GLN A 276 15.16 -10.78 4.17
C GLN A 276 15.53 -11.38 5.53
N LEU A 277 14.76 -10.99 6.57
CA LEU A 277 14.88 -11.54 7.92
C LEU A 277 13.59 -12.25 8.33
N ASP A 278 13.67 -13.50 8.74
CA ASP A 278 12.54 -14.23 9.37
C ASP A 278 12.48 -13.91 10.88
N LEU A 279 11.81 -12.79 11.20
CA LEU A 279 11.65 -12.35 12.58
C LEU A 279 10.71 -13.24 13.39
N ARG A 280 9.72 -13.88 12.75
CA ARG A 280 8.80 -14.79 13.43
C ARG A 280 9.55 -16.02 13.95
N THR A 281 10.30 -16.71 13.09
CA THR A 281 11.04 -17.90 13.50
C THR A 281 12.07 -17.56 14.57
N ALA A 282 12.80 -16.46 14.42
CA ALA A 282 13.75 -15.98 15.40
C ALA A 282 13.08 -15.70 16.75
N LEU A 283 11.95 -14.98 16.75
CA LEU A 283 11.18 -14.68 17.97
C LEU A 283 10.71 -15.95 18.67
N ARG A 284 10.10 -16.88 17.93
CA ARG A 284 9.56 -18.14 18.47
C ARG A 284 10.66 -19.12 18.94
N SER A 285 11.87 -19.00 18.40
CA SER A 285 13.04 -19.75 18.84
C SER A 285 13.72 -19.14 20.07
N GLY A 286 13.18 -18.04 20.61
CA GLY A 286 13.70 -17.41 21.81
C GLY A 286 14.96 -16.55 21.58
N VAL A 287 15.21 -16.09 20.35
CA VAL A 287 16.30 -15.14 20.08
C VAL A 287 16.04 -13.86 20.89
N PRO A 288 17.03 -13.38 21.65
CA PRO A 288 16.87 -12.19 22.47
C PRO A 288 16.48 -10.94 21.65
N LEU A 289 15.57 -10.12 22.18
CA LEU A 289 15.06 -8.94 21.45
C LEU A 289 16.16 -7.93 21.05
N HIS A 290 17.25 -7.86 21.83
CA HIS A 290 18.37 -6.98 21.48
C HIS A 290 19.15 -7.47 20.25
N GLU A 291 19.21 -8.79 20.03
CA GLU A 291 19.80 -9.37 18.83
C GLU A 291 18.91 -9.16 17.62
N LEU A 292 17.58 -9.29 17.77
CA LEU A 292 16.63 -8.95 16.70
C LEU A 292 16.74 -7.46 16.30
N ARG A 293 16.91 -6.57 17.28
CA ARG A 293 17.15 -5.13 17.00
C ARG A 293 18.45 -4.93 16.20
N GLN A 294 19.51 -5.67 16.55
CA GLN A 294 20.77 -5.56 15.81
C GLN A 294 20.62 -6.06 14.37
N GLN A 295 19.99 -7.21 14.16
CA GLN A 295 19.72 -7.74 12.80
C GLN A 295 18.92 -6.75 11.95
N VAL A 296 17.92 -6.07 12.54
CA VAL A 296 17.14 -5.04 11.82
C VAL A 296 18.02 -3.84 11.48
N ARG A 297 18.93 -3.38 12.37
CA ARG A 297 19.88 -2.29 12.06
C ARG A 297 20.82 -2.67 10.93
N ASP A 298 21.39 -3.86 10.98
CA ASP A 298 22.30 -4.37 9.94
C ASP A 298 21.60 -4.41 8.58
N LEU A 299 20.33 -4.83 8.53
CA LEU A 299 19.53 -4.81 7.31
C LEU A 299 19.23 -3.39 6.82
N LEU A 300 19.02 -2.44 7.73
CA LEU A 300 18.83 -1.02 7.36
C LEU A 300 20.07 -0.43 6.70
N GLU A 301 21.27 -0.78 7.18
CA GLU A 301 22.53 -0.34 6.59
C GLU A 301 22.74 -0.91 5.19
N LEU A 302 22.32 -2.15 4.94
CA LEU A 302 22.42 -2.80 3.63
C LEU A 302 21.35 -2.32 2.62
N LYS A 303 20.28 -1.70 3.08
CA LYS A 303 19.15 -1.30 2.21
C LYS A 303 19.54 -0.45 0.99
N PRO A 304 20.44 0.53 1.06
CA PRO A 304 20.86 1.29 -0.12
C PRO A 304 21.47 0.40 -1.21
N GLU A 305 22.37 -0.50 -0.84
CA GLU A 305 23.03 -1.41 -1.78
C GLU A 305 22.04 -2.37 -2.44
N ILE A 306 21.06 -2.85 -1.68
CA ILE A 306 20.01 -3.73 -2.17
C ILE A 306 19.17 -3.02 -3.23
N ASN A 307 18.84 -1.75 -3.01
CA ASN A 307 18.04 -0.95 -3.95
C ASN A 307 18.78 -0.67 -5.28
N TYR A 308 20.11 -0.55 -5.26
CA TYR A 308 20.91 -0.26 -6.46
C TYR A 308 21.21 -1.49 -7.33
N LYS A 309 21.51 -2.64 -6.73
CA LYS A 309 21.97 -3.84 -7.47
C LYS A 309 20.97 -4.39 -8.48
N GLU A 310 19.68 -4.20 -8.27
CA GLU A 310 18.66 -4.71 -9.22
C GLU A 310 18.34 -3.75 -10.36
N ARG A 311 18.63 -2.46 -10.22
CA ARG A 311 18.49 -1.48 -11.31
C ARG A 311 19.39 -1.78 -12.51
N ASP A 312 20.62 -2.23 -12.23
CA ASP A 312 21.64 -2.47 -13.27
C ASP A 312 21.46 -3.82 -13.98
N SER A 313 20.72 -4.76 -13.40
CA SER A 313 20.60 -6.11 -13.94
C SER A 313 19.55 -6.26 -15.05
N GLY A 314 18.64 -5.28 -15.23
CA GLY A 314 17.58 -5.36 -16.25
C GLY A 314 16.65 -6.58 -16.09
N THR A 315 16.85 -7.36 -15.04
CA THR A 315 16.07 -8.57 -14.75
C THR A 315 14.76 -8.18 -14.09
N THR A 316 13.66 -8.31 -14.82
CA THR A 316 12.35 -8.59 -14.22
C THR A 316 12.46 -9.92 -13.49
N GLY A 317 12.80 -9.86 -12.19
CA GLY A 317 12.98 -11.06 -11.38
C GLY A 317 11.67 -11.84 -11.32
N THR A 318 11.77 -13.16 -11.41
CA THR A 318 10.66 -14.05 -11.05
C THR A 318 10.39 -13.88 -9.55
N TYR A 319 9.34 -13.13 -9.24
CA TYR A 319 8.92 -12.94 -7.84
C TYR A 319 8.29 -14.23 -7.33
N SER A 320 8.80 -14.75 -6.22
CA SER A 320 8.29 -15.97 -5.59
C SER A 320 6.93 -15.74 -4.88
N ARG A 321 6.56 -14.48 -4.66
CA ARG A 321 5.34 -14.08 -3.93
C ARG A 321 4.56 -13.02 -4.67
N THR A 322 3.22 -13.10 -4.55
CA THR A 322 2.31 -12.08 -5.08
C THR A 322 2.31 -10.80 -4.23
N MET A 323 1.81 -9.70 -4.80
CA MET A 323 1.68 -8.42 -4.08
C MET A 323 0.89 -8.55 -2.77
N SER A 324 -0.16 -9.38 -2.73
CA SER A 324 -0.97 -9.62 -1.54
C SER A 324 -0.19 -10.28 -0.39
N GLN A 325 0.79 -11.11 -0.70
CA GLN A 325 1.61 -11.83 0.29
C GLN A 325 2.70 -10.95 0.91
N ILE A 326 3.09 -9.87 0.22
CA ILE A 326 4.17 -8.97 0.66
C ILE A 326 3.69 -7.60 1.12
N GLY A 327 2.38 -7.41 1.23
CA GLY A 327 1.77 -6.18 1.68
C GLY A 327 1.84 -5.07 0.63
N GLY A 328 1.24 -5.32 -0.51
CA GLY A 328 1.17 -4.49 -1.72
C GLY A 328 0.75 -3.05 -1.54
#